data_76471a6a7492c98d6baeaa773f80edf1
#
_entry.id   76471a6a7492c98d6baeaa773f80edf1
#
_cell.length_a   1.000
_cell.length_b   1.000
_cell.length_c   1.000
_cell.angle_alpha   90.00
_cell.angle_beta   90.00
_cell.angle_gamma   90.00
#
_symmetry.space_group_name_H-M   'P 1'
#
loop_
_entity.id
_entity.type
_entity.pdbx_description
1 polymer ?
#
loop_
_entity_poly.entity_id
_entity_poly.type
_entity_poly.pdbx_seq_one_letter_code
_entity_poly.pdbx_strand_id
1 'polypeptide(L)'
;GSATRPGAYGPGDLDTDACLRNKVVYFDLDQDALKPEFQAAMACHAKYLRDRPSARLRLEGSADERGSREYNLGLGERRGNAVSSALQANGGSGSQITVISYGEERPVCNESGEGCWSQNRRVELVYSAK
;
A
#
# COMPACT_ATOMS: atom_id res chain seq x y z
N GLY A 1 12.41 2.94 25.06
CA GLY A 1 11.50 2.30 24.22
C GLY A 1 10.37 1.61 24.94
N SER A 2 9.27 1.55 24.28
CA SER A 2 8.14 0.80 24.76
C SER A 2 8.50 -0.68 24.88
N ALA A 3 8.09 -1.29 25.96
CA ALA A 3 8.25 -2.72 26.11
C ALA A 3 7.45 -3.43 25.02
N THR A 4 8.15 -4.10 24.11
CA THR A 4 7.50 -4.85 23.05
C THR A 4 7.31 -6.28 23.53
N ARG A 5 6.12 -6.82 23.35
CA ARG A 5 5.85 -8.23 23.66
C ARG A 5 6.76 -9.10 22.78
N PRO A 6 7.24 -10.26 23.26
CA PRO A 6 7.98 -11.18 22.42
C PRO A 6 7.19 -11.49 21.13
N GLY A 7 7.83 -11.37 19.98
CA GLY A 7 7.20 -11.60 18.69
C GLY A 7 6.39 -10.44 18.11
N ALA A 8 6.23 -9.34 18.86
CA ALA A 8 5.52 -8.16 18.38
C ALA A 8 6.49 -7.24 17.61
N TYR A 9 5.96 -6.56 16.58
CA TYR A 9 6.73 -5.56 15.84
C TYR A 9 6.89 -4.27 16.66
N GLY A 10 8.07 -3.65 16.52
CA GLY A 10 8.33 -2.30 16.99
C GLY A 10 8.51 -1.32 15.83
N PRO A 11 8.56 -0.01 16.11
CA PRO A 11 8.62 1.01 15.02
C PRO A 11 9.81 0.86 14.08
N GLY A 12 10.97 0.42 14.59
CA GLY A 12 12.16 0.22 13.78
C GLY A 12 12.04 -0.93 12.79
N ASP A 13 11.13 -1.87 13.02
CA ASP A 13 10.92 -3.00 12.13
C ASP A 13 10.40 -2.58 10.75
N LEU A 14 9.76 -1.42 10.63
CA LEU A 14 9.33 -0.90 9.33
C LEU A 14 10.50 -0.73 8.36
N ASP A 15 11.69 -0.45 8.87
CA ASP A 15 12.87 -0.21 8.03
C ASP A 15 13.80 -1.42 7.96
N THR A 16 13.70 -2.34 8.92
CA THR A 16 14.67 -3.44 9.05
C THR A 16 14.08 -4.83 8.76
N ASP A 17 12.78 -5.03 8.98
CA ASP A 17 12.14 -6.31 8.69
C ASP A 17 11.95 -6.49 7.19
N ALA A 18 12.40 -7.63 6.66
CA ALA A 18 12.36 -7.88 5.22
C ALA A 18 10.95 -7.81 4.63
N CYS A 19 9.94 -8.29 5.36
CA CYS A 19 8.55 -8.25 4.90
C CYS A 19 7.98 -6.84 4.97
N LEU A 20 8.23 -6.12 6.07
CA LEU A 20 7.71 -4.77 6.26
C LEU A 20 8.36 -3.73 5.34
N ARG A 21 9.55 -4.01 4.82
CA ARG A 21 10.19 -3.14 3.83
C ARG A 21 9.47 -3.16 2.48
N ASN A 22 8.64 -4.15 2.22
CA ASN A 22 7.79 -4.20 1.04
C ASN A 22 6.61 -3.24 1.22
N LYS A 23 6.79 -1.99 0.80
CA LYS A 23 5.80 -0.92 0.98
C LYS A 23 5.15 -0.47 -0.32
N VAL A 24 5.33 -1.23 -1.39
CA VAL A 24 4.72 -0.91 -2.69
C VAL A 24 4.05 -2.16 -3.25
N VAL A 25 2.80 -2.00 -3.65
CA VAL A 25 2.01 -3.06 -4.30
C VAL A 25 1.76 -2.63 -5.74
N TYR A 26 2.12 -3.46 -6.71
CA TYR A 26 1.97 -3.17 -8.13
C TYR A 26 0.75 -3.88 -8.71
N PHE A 27 0.15 -3.27 -9.72
CA PHE A 27 -1.06 -3.75 -10.38
C PHE A 27 -0.88 -3.87 -11.89
N ASP A 28 -1.64 -4.78 -12.48
CA ASP A 28 -1.68 -4.92 -13.93
C ASP A 28 -2.52 -3.81 -14.56
N LEU A 29 -2.38 -3.63 -15.87
CA LEU A 29 -3.13 -2.63 -16.62
C LEU A 29 -4.64 -2.76 -16.37
N ASP A 30 -5.28 -1.65 -16.04
CA ASP A 30 -6.72 -1.55 -15.77
C ASP A 30 -7.24 -2.47 -14.67
N GLN A 31 -6.35 -3.12 -13.90
CA GLN A 31 -6.75 -4.03 -12.83
C GLN A 31 -6.63 -3.37 -11.46
N ASP A 32 -7.54 -3.73 -10.58
CA ASP A 32 -7.50 -3.35 -9.16
C ASP A 32 -7.46 -4.58 -8.26
N ALA A 33 -7.26 -5.77 -8.84
CA ALA A 33 -7.15 -7.01 -8.09
C ALA A 33 -5.73 -7.16 -7.51
N LEU A 34 -5.66 -7.47 -6.22
CA LEU A 34 -4.39 -7.71 -5.55
C LEU A 34 -3.78 -9.03 -6.05
N LYS A 35 -2.54 -8.96 -6.56
CA LYS A 35 -1.87 -10.15 -7.06
C LYS A 35 -1.39 -11.02 -5.90
N PRO A 36 -1.39 -12.35 -6.07
CA PRO A 36 -1.01 -13.28 -4.98
C PRO A 36 0.39 -13.04 -4.41
N GLU A 37 1.31 -12.52 -5.21
CA GLU A 37 2.69 -12.24 -4.77
C GLU A 37 2.77 -11.20 -3.66
N PHE A 38 1.73 -10.41 -3.45
CA PHE A 38 1.70 -9.39 -2.40
C PHE A 38 0.99 -9.83 -1.12
N GLN A 39 0.46 -11.06 -1.06
CA GLN A 39 -0.30 -11.53 0.11
C GLN A 39 0.56 -11.59 1.37
N ALA A 40 1.82 -12.01 1.26
CA ALA A 40 2.71 -12.08 2.42
C ALA A 40 2.95 -10.68 3.02
N ALA A 41 3.12 -9.67 2.17
CA ALA A 41 3.29 -8.29 2.63
C ALA A 41 2.02 -7.79 3.35
N MET A 42 0.84 -8.16 2.85
CA MET A 42 -0.42 -7.80 3.52
C MET A 42 -0.51 -8.42 4.90
N ALA A 43 -0.12 -9.68 5.05
CA ALA A 43 -0.14 -10.36 6.34
C ALA A 43 0.80 -9.69 7.35
N CYS A 44 2.02 -9.35 6.96
CA CYS A 44 2.97 -8.74 7.88
C CYS A 44 2.59 -7.29 8.24
N HIS A 45 2.11 -6.50 7.28
CA HIS A 45 1.66 -5.14 7.58
C HIS A 45 0.40 -5.14 8.46
N ALA A 46 -0.53 -6.08 8.26
CA ALA A 46 -1.68 -6.23 9.13
C ALA A 46 -1.24 -6.56 10.56
N LYS A 47 -0.27 -7.46 10.72
CA LYS A 47 0.30 -7.77 12.04
C LYS A 47 0.93 -6.53 12.68
N TYR A 48 1.68 -5.74 11.90
CA TYR A 48 2.27 -4.49 12.39
C TYR A 48 1.18 -3.57 12.96
N LEU A 49 0.08 -3.40 12.24
CA LEU A 49 -1.02 -2.56 12.70
C LEU A 49 -1.65 -3.08 14.00
N ARG A 50 -1.79 -4.41 14.13
CA ARG A 50 -2.30 -5.00 15.39
C ARG A 50 -1.32 -4.80 16.55
N ASP A 51 -0.03 -4.97 16.28
CA ASP A 51 1.01 -4.84 17.31
C ASP A 51 1.22 -3.38 17.72
N ARG A 52 0.86 -2.44 16.85
CA ARG A 52 1.05 -1.00 17.04
C ARG A 52 -0.28 -0.25 16.85
N PRO A 53 -1.18 -0.29 17.85
CA PRO A 53 -2.51 0.33 17.69
C PRO A 53 -2.49 1.83 17.40
N SER A 54 -1.41 2.53 17.79
CA SER A 54 -1.26 3.97 17.51
C SER A 54 -0.73 4.25 16.11
N ALA A 55 -0.28 3.23 15.38
CA ALA A 55 0.23 3.43 14.02
C ALA A 55 -0.89 3.87 13.09
N ARG A 56 -0.53 4.69 12.11
CA ARG A 56 -1.46 5.17 11.07
C ARG A 56 -0.83 4.94 9.71
N LEU A 57 -1.59 4.33 8.82
CA LEU A 57 -1.16 3.95 7.48
C LEU A 57 -1.99 4.68 6.44
N ARG A 58 -1.31 5.37 5.52
CA ARG A 58 -1.93 5.97 4.35
C ARG A 58 -1.59 5.14 3.12
N LEU A 59 -2.61 4.73 2.38
CA LEU A 59 -2.48 3.99 1.13
C LEU A 59 -2.65 4.97 -0.02
N GLU A 60 -1.57 5.18 -0.77
CA GLU A 60 -1.54 6.14 -1.88
C GLU A 60 -1.64 5.39 -3.19
N GLY A 61 -2.83 5.41 -3.79
CA GLY A 61 -3.12 4.71 -5.03
C GLY A 61 -2.80 5.54 -6.26
N SER A 62 -2.20 4.91 -7.25
CA SER A 62 -1.79 5.56 -8.50
C SER A 62 -2.09 4.69 -9.71
N ALA A 63 -2.15 5.35 -10.88
CA ALA A 63 -2.34 4.72 -12.18
C ALA A 63 -1.28 5.25 -13.14
N ASP A 64 -1.08 4.56 -14.28
CA ASP A 64 -0.23 5.10 -15.34
C ASP A 64 -0.99 6.20 -16.11
N GLU A 65 -0.30 6.87 -17.04
CA GLU A 65 -0.82 8.05 -17.72
C GLU A 65 -1.94 7.78 -18.73
N ARG A 66 -2.19 6.51 -19.06
CA ARG A 66 -3.20 6.15 -20.07
C ARG A 66 -4.60 6.23 -19.49
N GLY A 67 -5.53 6.76 -20.29
CA GLY A 67 -6.93 6.93 -19.89
C GLY A 67 -7.21 8.35 -19.42
N SER A 68 -8.46 8.59 -19.04
CA SER A 68 -8.86 9.92 -18.54
C SER A 68 -8.37 10.12 -17.12
N ARG A 69 -8.22 11.39 -16.74
CA ARG A 69 -7.85 11.78 -15.39
C ARG A 69 -8.84 11.23 -14.36
N GLU A 70 -10.13 11.36 -14.64
CA GLU A 70 -11.20 10.89 -13.74
C GLU A 70 -11.16 9.37 -13.57
N TYR A 71 -11.00 8.64 -14.67
CA TYR A 71 -10.88 7.19 -14.64
C TYR A 71 -9.69 6.77 -13.77
N ASN A 72 -8.55 7.42 -13.96
CA ASN A 72 -7.32 7.07 -13.23
C ASN A 72 -7.40 7.42 -11.74
N LEU A 73 -8.10 8.49 -11.38
CA LEU A 73 -8.37 8.79 -9.97
C LEU A 73 -9.22 7.69 -9.34
N GLY A 74 -10.26 7.24 -10.04
CA GLY A 74 -11.11 6.15 -9.58
C GLY A 74 -10.34 4.83 -9.48
N LEU A 75 -9.48 4.54 -10.45
CA LEU A 75 -8.67 3.32 -10.46
C LEU A 75 -7.69 3.30 -9.29
N GLY A 76 -7.02 4.44 -9.03
CA GLY A 76 -6.12 4.57 -7.88
C GLY A 76 -6.85 4.34 -6.56
N GLU A 77 -8.07 4.87 -6.43
CA GLU A 77 -8.88 4.65 -5.25
C GLU A 77 -9.26 3.17 -5.09
N ARG A 78 -9.72 2.52 -6.16
CA ARG A 78 -10.07 1.09 -6.12
C ARG A 78 -8.85 0.22 -5.76
N ARG A 79 -7.67 0.57 -6.26
CA ARG A 79 -6.42 -0.13 -5.91
C ARG A 79 -6.10 0.04 -4.44
N GLY A 80 -6.19 1.27 -3.93
CA GLY A 80 -6.01 1.54 -2.50
C GLY A 80 -7.00 0.77 -1.63
N ASN A 81 -8.26 0.74 -2.05
CA ASN A 81 -9.30 -0.02 -1.34
C ASN A 81 -9.04 -1.52 -1.36
N ALA A 82 -8.49 -2.06 -2.45
CA ALA A 82 -8.12 -3.48 -2.52
C ALA A 82 -7.03 -3.82 -1.51
N VAL A 83 -6.03 -2.96 -1.37
CA VAL A 83 -4.97 -3.13 -0.36
C VAL A 83 -5.54 -3.01 1.04
N SER A 84 -6.39 -2.01 1.30
CA SER A 84 -7.06 -1.84 2.59
C SER A 84 -7.87 -3.07 2.98
N SER A 85 -8.64 -3.61 2.03
CA SER A 85 -9.45 -4.82 2.26
C SER A 85 -8.58 -6.03 2.60
N ALA A 86 -7.45 -6.20 1.91
CA ALA A 86 -6.52 -7.29 2.19
C ALA A 86 -5.89 -7.17 3.57
N LEU A 87 -5.53 -5.95 3.97
CA LEU A 87 -5.01 -5.69 5.32
C LEU A 87 -6.05 -6.01 6.39
N GLN A 88 -7.29 -5.59 6.18
CA GLN A 88 -8.37 -5.88 7.12
C GLN A 88 -8.71 -7.37 7.18
N ALA A 89 -8.67 -8.06 6.04
CA ALA A 89 -8.86 -9.51 5.99
C ALA A 89 -7.79 -10.27 6.78
N ASN A 90 -6.60 -9.69 6.91
CA ASN A 90 -5.51 -10.25 7.71
C ASN A 90 -5.50 -9.71 9.16
N GLY A 91 -6.56 -9.02 9.57
CA GLY A 91 -6.73 -8.57 10.95
C GLY A 91 -6.31 -7.14 11.24
N GLY A 92 -5.92 -6.37 10.22
CA GLY A 92 -5.64 -4.95 10.41
C GLY A 92 -6.91 -4.16 10.67
N SER A 93 -6.82 -3.10 11.47
CA SER A 93 -7.97 -2.26 11.80
C SER A 93 -8.16 -1.18 10.74
N GLY A 94 -9.38 -1.09 10.20
CA GLY A 94 -9.73 -0.04 9.24
C GLY A 94 -9.58 1.36 9.80
N SER A 95 -9.68 1.53 11.11
CA SER A 95 -9.52 2.83 11.76
C SER A 95 -8.09 3.38 11.69
N GLN A 96 -7.11 2.51 11.40
CA GLN A 96 -5.71 2.89 11.25
C GLN A 96 -5.34 3.21 9.80
N ILE A 97 -6.26 2.99 8.86
CA ILE A 97 -5.99 3.01 7.41
C ILE A 97 -6.76 4.13 6.74
N THR A 98 -6.06 4.92 5.93
CA THR A 98 -6.66 5.95 5.07
C THR A 98 -6.26 5.68 3.63
N VAL A 99 -7.19 5.82 2.69
CA VAL A 99 -6.92 5.65 1.26
C VAL A 99 -6.97 7.00 0.57
N ILE A 100 -5.95 7.31 -0.22
CA ILE A 100 -5.87 8.51 -1.04
C ILE A 100 -5.50 8.08 -2.46
N SER A 101 -6.19 8.62 -3.47
CA SER A 101 -5.80 8.40 -4.86
C SER A 101 -5.19 9.67 -5.44
N TYR A 102 -4.06 9.50 -6.10
CA TYR A 102 -3.44 10.57 -6.92
C TYR A 102 -3.68 10.33 -8.41
N GLY A 103 -4.27 9.19 -8.80
CA GLY A 103 -4.45 8.85 -10.18
C GLY A 103 -3.12 8.86 -10.93
N GLU A 104 -3.03 9.64 -12.00
CA GLU A 104 -1.82 9.78 -12.80
C GLU A 104 -0.95 10.98 -12.40
N GLU A 105 -1.33 11.71 -11.35
CA GLU A 105 -0.73 13.02 -11.04
C GLU A 105 0.61 12.94 -10.31
N ARG A 106 0.97 11.78 -9.74
CA ARG A 106 2.25 11.59 -9.03
C ARG A 106 3.04 10.42 -9.60
N PRO A 107 3.46 10.51 -10.87
CA PRO A 107 4.23 9.42 -11.45
C PRO A 107 5.61 9.31 -10.81
N VAL A 108 6.10 8.07 -10.66
CA VAL A 108 7.49 7.81 -10.25
C VAL A 108 8.39 7.64 -11.48
N CYS A 109 7.77 7.50 -12.66
CA CYS A 109 8.46 7.37 -13.93
C CYS A 109 7.70 8.19 -14.97
N ASN A 110 8.37 9.09 -15.67
CA ASN A 110 7.73 10.09 -16.54
C ASN A 110 7.84 9.80 -18.04
N GLU A 111 8.41 8.66 -18.40
CA GLU A 111 8.53 8.27 -19.80
C GLU A 111 7.33 7.44 -20.26
N SER A 112 7.11 7.35 -21.55
CA SER A 112 6.09 6.48 -22.13
C SER A 112 6.64 5.07 -22.30
N GLY A 113 5.75 4.08 -22.24
CA GLY A 113 6.09 2.68 -22.42
C GLY A 113 5.84 1.84 -21.18
N GLU A 114 5.72 0.53 -21.37
CA GLU A 114 5.35 -0.41 -20.31
C GLU A 114 6.36 -0.43 -19.15
N GLY A 115 7.64 -0.28 -19.45
CA GLY A 115 8.67 -0.26 -18.41
C GLY A 115 8.46 0.87 -17.40
N CYS A 116 7.95 2.02 -17.85
CA CYS A 116 7.63 3.16 -17.00
C CYS A 116 6.22 3.04 -16.43
N TRP A 117 5.24 2.69 -17.26
CA TRP A 117 3.85 2.57 -16.85
C TRP A 117 3.67 1.55 -15.72
N SER A 118 4.39 0.42 -15.78
CA SER A 118 4.31 -0.61 -14.73
C SER A 118 4.74 -0.10 -13.36
N GLN A 119 5.67 0.84 -13.32
CA GLN A 119 6.11 1.46 -12.06
C GLN A 119 5.07 2.42 -11.49
N ASN A 120 4.23 3.00 -12.34
CA ASN A 120 3.21 3.96 -11.92
C ASN A 120 1.92 3.28 -11.44
N ARG A 121 1.67 2.04 -11.84
CA ARG A 121 0.50 1.27 -11.43
C ARG A 121 0.74 0.66 -10.05
N ARG A 122 0.53 1.45 -9.01
CA ARG A 122 0.93 1.05 -7.65
C ARG A 122 0.05 1.61 -6.56
N VAL A 123 0.17 0.99 -5.38
CA VAL A 123 -0.26 1.56 -4.10
C VAL A 123 0.96 1.60 -3.20
N GLU A 124 1.26 2.77 -2.67
CA GLU A 124 2.36 2.95 -1.71
C GLU A 124 1.79 2.95 -0.29
N LEU A 125 2.44 2.19 0.58
CA LEU A 125 2.10 2.12 1.99
C LEU A 125 2.96 3.14 2.74
N VAL A 126 2.34 4.21 3.22
CA VAL A 126 3.03 5.32 3.88
C VAL A 126 2.56 5.42 5.32
N TYR A 127 3.44 5.15 6.26
CA TYR A 127 3.12 5.25 7.68
C TYR A 127 3.27 6.69 8.14
N SER A 128 2.15 7.33 8.49
CA SER A 128 2.14 8.69 9.02
C SER A 128 2.36 8.72 10.53
N ALA A 129 2.14 7.59 11.20
CA ALA A 129 2.52 7.37 12.60
C ALA A 129 2.97 5.92 12.74
N LYS A 130 4.06 5.70 13.39
CA LYS A 130 4.66 4.37 13.57
C LYS A 130 4.23 3.76 14.89
#